data_8cdae9f26926f7c16b986868424a2324
#
_entry.id   8cdae9f26926f7c16b986868424a2324
#
_cell.length_a   1.000
_cell.length_b   1.000
_cell.length_c   1.000
_cell.angle_alpha   90.00
_cell.angle_beta   90.00
_cell.angle_gamma   90.00
#
_symmetry.space_group_name_H-M   'P 1'
#
loop_
_entity.id
_entity.type
_entity.pdbx_description
1 polymer ?
#
loop_
_entity_poly.entity_id
_entity_poly.type
_entity_poly.pdbx_seq_one_letter_code
_entity_poly.pdbx_strand_id
1 'polypeptide(L)'
;MTRLLDTGLEQLTVMVYRSGEAAGNAINVSIRGLLNCKDETETVRELSDIIGSMTVEIENKAFELIVKYQPVASDLRIINSYMKIAYDFERYGRYAWDISFTQQKLAKINKCAVSSDLMLKLIEKVTGMVNKSVAALKQHDAELAKTLGNTEKEVDELYFAYLNKLSKARSKDKCVMCNLLVSRYLERIADHTTYVGEAIVYIATGEKIILR
;
A
#
# COMPACT_ATOMS: atom_id res chain seq x y z
N MET A 1 -4.71 31.24 19.21
CA MET A 1 -4.12 30.35 20.24
C MET A 1 -4.32 28.90 19.75
N THR A 2 -3.24 28.22 19.36
CA THR A 2 -3.32 26.83 18.86
C THR A 2 -3.67 25.91 20.02
N ARG A 3 -4.68 25.06 19.88
CA ARG A 3 -5.00 24.07 20.91
C ARG A 3 -3.85 23.05 21.00
N LEU A 4 -3.54 22.54 22.20
CA LEU A 4 -2.53 21.49 22.38
C LEU A 4 -2.86 20.22 21.56
N LEU A 5 -4.14 19.93 21.36
CA LEU A 5 -4.61 18.86 20.49
C LEU A 5 -4.17 19.08 19.03
N ASP A 6 -4.22 20.33 18.52
CA ASP A 6 -3.84 20.63 17.12
C ASP A 6 -2.37 20.27 16.87
N THR A 7 -1.47 20.60 17.81
CA THR A 7 -0.06 20.19 17.73
C THR A 7 0.10 18.65 17.73
N GLY A 8 -0.70 17.95 18.55
CA GLY A 8 -0.70 16.49 18.58
C GLY A 8 -1.20 15.87 17.28
N LEU A 9 -2.24 16.44 16.66
CA LEU A 9 -2.75 16.02 15.37
C LEU A 9 -1.74 16.27 14.24
N GLU A 10 -1.04 17.40 14.25
CA GLU A 10 0.04 17.68 13.30
C GLU A 10 1.16 16.64 13.40
N GLN A 11 1.58 16.29 14.62
CA GLN A 11 2.58 15.22 14.82
C GLN A 11 2.08 13.89 14.28
N LEU A 12 0.85 13.49 14.59
CA LEU A 12 0.25 12.26 14.09
C LEU A 12 0.18 12.24 12.55
N THR A 13 -0.20 13.37 11.93
CA THR A 13 -0.22 13.53 10.47
C THR A 13 1.15 13.26 9.86
N VAL A 14 2.20 13.85 10.42
CA VAL A 14 3.58 13.64 9.94
C VAL A 14 4.02 12.17 10.09
N MET A 15 3.66 11.51 11.19
CA MET A 15 3.98 10.10 11.40
C MET A 15 3.31 9.21 10.35
N VAL A 16 2.02 9.40 10.09
CA VAL A 16 1.26 8.61 9.10
C VAL A 16 1.80 8.87 7.68
N TYR A 17 2.10 10.13 7.34
CA TYR A 17 2.68 10.46 6.04
C TYR A 17 4.05 9.78 5.83
N ARG A 18 4.95 9.82 6.82
CA ARG A 18 6.25 9.14 6.77
C ARG A 18 6.11 7.63 6.62
N SER A 19 5.13 7.01 7.29
CA SER A 19 4.84 5.59 7.12
C SER A 19 4.42 5.27 5.68
N GLY A 20 3.61 6.13 5.05
CA GLY A 20 3.23 6.01 3.63
C GLY A 20 4.42 6.13 2.68
N GLU A 21 5.34 7.08 2.93
CA GLU A 21 6.57 7.21 2.14
C GLU A 21 7.47 5.96 2.27
N ALA A 22 7.62 5.44 3.50
CA ALA A 22 8.39 4.21 3.74
C ALA A 22 7.76 3.00 3.04
N ALA A 23 6.44 2.87 3.09
CA ALA A 23 5.70 1.80 2.43
C ALA A 23 5.81 1.88 0.90
N GLY A 24 5.71 3.07 0.32
CA GLY A 24 5.95 3.31 -1.11
C GLY A 24 7.38 2.95 -1.52
N ASN A 25 8.36 3.28 -0.68
CA ASN A 25 9.77 2.90 -0.93
C ASN A 25 9.96 1.37 -0.89
N ALA A 26 9.36 0.66 0.08
CA ALA A 26 9.45 -0.80 0.16
C ALA A 26 8.89 -1.48 -1.12
N ILE A 27 7.75 -1.00 -1.63
CA ILE A 27 7.17 -1.48 -2.89
C ILE A 27 8.11 -1.20 -4.07
N ASN A 28 8.68 0.01 -4.17
CA ASN A 28 9.59 0.37 -5.25
C ASN A 28 10.87 -0.48 -5.24
N VAL A 29 11.45 -0.77 -4.06
CA VAL A 29 12.63 -1.65 -3.92
C VAL A 29 12.28 -3.07 -4.35
N SER A 30 11.14 -3.62 -3.89
CA SER A 30 10.66 -4.95 -4.26
C SER A 30 10.45 -5.09 -5.77
N ILE A 31 9.73 -4.14 -6.38
CA ILE A 31 9.46 -4.13 -7.82
C ILE A 31 10.75 -4.00 -8.62
N ARG A 32 11.67 -3.12 -8.20
CA ARG A 32 12.99 -3.00 -8.85
C ARG A 32 13.79 -4.30 -8.78
N GLY A 33 13.77 -4.98 -7.63
CA GLY A 33 14.37 -6.32 -7.47
C GLY A 33 13.75 -7.33 -8.44
N LEU A 34 12.41 -7.36 -8.52
CA LEU A 34 11.67 -8.24 -9.43
C LEU A 34 12.04 -8.01 -10.91
N LEU A 35 12.05 -6.75 -11.36
CA LEU A 35 12.31 -6.39 -12.76
C LEU A 35 13.76 -6.63 -13.17
N ASN A 36 14.73 -6.39 -12.26
CA ASN A 36 16.15 -6.57 -12.51
C ASN A 36 16.68 -7.95 -12.12
N CYS A 37 15.82 -8.88 -11.69
CA CYS A 37 16.19 -10.20 -11.19
C CYS A 37 17.23 -10.13 -10.06
N LYS A 38 17.13 -9.12 -9.18
CA LYS A 38 18.02 -8.91 -8.03
C LYS A 38 17.35 -9.31 -6.74
N ASP A 39 18.07 -10.00 -5.85
CA ASP A 39 17.57 -10.32 -4.51
C ASP A 39 17.61 -9.08 -3.61
N GLU A 40 16.44 -8.56 -3.29
CA GLU A 40 16.25 -7.44 -2.37
C GLU A 40 15.46 -7.89 -1.12
N THR A 41 15.34 -9.22 -0.88
CA THR A 41 14.45 -9.78 0.15
C THR A 41 14.78 -9.25 1.54
N GLU A 42 16.06 -9.20 1.91
CA GLU A 42 16.45 -8.73 3.26
C GLU A 42 16.18 -7.23 3.42
N THR A 43 16.56 -6.42 2.42
CA THR A 43 16.30 -4.98 2.43
C THR A 43 14.80 -4.67 2.55
N VAL A 44 13.96 -5.41 1.80
CA VAL A 44 12.50 -5.20 1.84
C VAL A 44 11.92 -5.71 3.16
N ARG A 45 12.49 -6.77 3.74
CA ARG A 45 12.10 -7.25 5.07
C ARG A 45 12.34 -6.20 6.15
N GLU A 46 13.53 -5.63 6.18
CA GLU A 46 13.87 -4.55 7.12
C GLU A 46 12.93 -3.35 6.97
N LEU A 47 12.64 -2.94 5.73
CA LEU A 47 11.66 -1.87 5.47
C LEU A 47 10.26 -2.23 5.99
N SER A 48 9.80 -3.46 5.76
CA SER A 48 8.51 -3.94 6.26
C SER A 48 8.44 -3.94 7.79
N ASP A 49 9.51 -4.36 8.47
CA ASP A 49 9.59 -4.36 9.94
C ASP A 49 9.61 -2.93 10.50
N ILE A 50 10.28 -1.99 9.84
CA ILE A 50 10.25 -0.56 10.19
C ILE A 50 8.83 0.00 10.06
N ILE A 51 8.13 -0.30 8.96
CA ILE A 51 6.75 0.17 8.76
C ILE A 51 5.82 -0.38 9.84
N GLY A 52 5.97 -1.66 10.20
CA GLY A 52 5.23 -2.27 11.32
C GLY A 52 5.47 -1.54 12.64
N SER A 53 6.73 -1.19 12.95
CA SER A 53 7.08 -0.41 14.13
C SER A 53 6.45 0.99 14.10
N MET A 54 6.47 1.66 12.94
CA MET A 54 5.81 2.96 12.76
C MET A 54 4.29 2.86 12.98
N THR A 55 3.64 1.78 12.54
CA THR A 55 2.21 1.56 12.78
C THR A 55 1.90 1.51 14.27
N VAL A 56 2.69 0.76 15.06
CA VAL A 56 2.53 0.69 16.52
C VAL A 56 2.74 2.07 17.18
N GLU A 57 3.73 2.85 16.73
CA GLU A 57 3.96 4.21 17.24
C GLU A 57 2.79 5.15 16.91
N ILE A 58 2.22 5.05 15.70
CA ILE A 58 1.04 5.82 15.28
C ILE A 58 -0.16 5.48 16.16
N GLU A 59 -0.42 4.19 16.39
CA GLU A 59 -1.51 3.73 17.25
C GLU A 59 -1.34 4.24 18.68
N ASN A 60 -0.14 4.12 19.25
CA ASN A 60 0.14 4.64 20.60
C ASN A 60 -0.08 6.14 20.69
N LYS A 61 0.38 6.90 19.67
CA LYS A 61 0.16 8.35 19.60
C LYS A 61 -1.32 8.70 19.47
N ALA A 62 -2.07 7.96 18.67
CA ALA A 62 -3.51 8.12 18.52
C ALA A 62 -4.24 7.90 19.85
N PHE A 63 -3.92 6.83 20.58
CA PHE A 63 -4.49 6.55 21.91
C PHE A 63 -4.12 7.61 22.93
N GLU A 64 -2.86 8.08 22.94
CA GLU A 64 -2.44 9.20 23.82
C GLU A 64 -3.34 10.42 23.60
N LEU A 65 -3.57 10.81 22.34
CA LEU A 65 -4.40 11.97 22.01
C LEU A 65 -5.85 11.78 22.44
N ILE A 66 -6.43 10.58 22.24
CA ILE A 66 -7.80 10.26 22.64
C ILE A 66 -7.96 10.36 24.15
N VAL A 67 -7.06 9.73 24.92
CA VAL A 67 -7.14 9.71 26.39
C VAL A 67 -6.92 11.08 26.97
N LYS A 68 -5.93 11.82 26.48
CA LYS A 68 -5.50 13.10 27.05
C LYS A 68 -6.44 14.26 26.75
N TYR A 69 -7.01 14.28 25.55
CA TYR A 69 -7.77 15.43 25.06
C TYR A 69 -9.25 15.15 24.82
N GLN A 70 -9.69 13.89 24.86
CA GLN A 70 -11.08 13.47 24.65
C GLN A 70 -11.69 14.13 23.39
N PRO A 71 -11.01 13.97 22.21
CA PRO A 71 -11.43 14.64 20.98
C PRO A 71 -12.84 14.20 20.56
N VAL A 72 -13.58 15.11 19.92
CA VAL A 72 -14.93 14.85 19.45
C VAL A 72 -15.05 15.16 17.95
N ALA A 73 -16.11 14.66 17.31
CA ALA A 73 -16.48 14.95 15.95
C ALA A 73 -15.30 14.79 14.95
N SER A 74 -14.87 15.88 14.34
CA SER A 74 -13.84 15.87 13.29
C SER A 74 -12.48 15.40 13.79
N ASP A 75 -12.06 15.80 14.99
CA ASP A 75 -10.74 15.44 15.51
C ASP A 75 -10.64 13.92 15.76
N LEU A 76 -11.67 13.33 16.36
CA LEU A 76 -11.74 11.87 16.55
C LEU A 76 -11.82 11.11 15.23
N ARG A 77 -12.54 11.68 14.23
CA ARG A 77 -12.61 11.11 12.88
C ARG A 77 -11.23 11.03 12.23
N ILE A 78 -10.45 12.11 12.31
CA ILE A 78 -9.08 12.16 11.77
C ILE A 78 -8.21 11.10 12.44
N ILE A 79 -8.19 11.04 13.78
CA ILE A 79 -7.39 10.07 14.54
C ILE A 79 -7.75 8.63 14.14
N ASN A 80 -9.03 8.28 14.10
CA ASN A 80 -9.48 6.95 13.71
C ASN A 80 -9.11 6.60 12.27
N SER A 81 -9.21 7.56 11.35
CA SER A 81 -8.84 7.35 9.95
C SER A 81 -7.33 7.14 9.79
N TYR A 82 -6.51 7.87 10.55
CA TYR A 82 -5.07 7.70 10.51
C TYR A 82 -4.60 6.34 11.03
N MET A 83 -5.23 5.78 12.06
CA MET A 83 -4.95 4.42 12.51
C MET A 83 -5.25 3.38 11.42
N LYS A 84 -6.36 3.55 10.68
CA LYS A 84 -6.70 2.68 9.53
C LYS A 84 -5.70 2.82 8.39
N ILE A 85 -5.33 4.05 8.03
CA ILE A 85 -4.34 4.33 6.98
C ILE A 85 -2.98 3.72 7.36
N ALA A 86 -2.55 3.81 8.62
CA ALA A 86 -1.30 3.22 9.09
C ALA A 86 -1.32 1.69 8.93
N TYR A 87 -2.42 1.04 9.28
CA TYR A 87 -2.61 -0.39 9.04
C TYR A 87 -2.50 -0.75 7.54
N ASP A 88 -3.12 0.05 6.65
CA ASP A 88 -3.06 -0.21 5.21
C ASP A 88 -1.64 -0.02 4.66
N PHE A 89 -0.87 0.96 5.17
CA PHE A 89 0.54 1.12 4.83
C PHE A 89 1.42 -0.02 5.34
N GLU A 90 1.13 -0.58 6.52
CA GLU A 90 1.79 -1.80 6.97
C GLU A 90 1.52 -2.96 6.00
N ARG A 91 0.29 -3.08 5.49
CA ARG A 91 -0.04 -4.09 4.47
C ARG A 91 0.74 -3.90 3.19
N TYR A 92 1.00 -2.66 2.74
CA TYR A 92 1.88 -2.41 1.59
C TYR A 92 3.30 -2.96 1.84
N GLY A 93 3.89 -2.66 3.00
CA GLY A 93 5.20 -3.17 3.40
C GLY A 93 5.25 -4.70 3.42
N ARG A 94 4.21 -5.33 3.99
CA ARG A 94 4.09 -6.79 4.04
C ARG A 94 4.02 -7.41 2.65
N TYR A 95 3.18 -6.89 1.74
CA TYR A 95 3.08 -7.41 0.38
C TYR A 95 4.35 -7.13 -0.44
N ALA A 96 5.03 -6.02 -0.22
CA ALA A 96 6.34 -5.77 -0.83
C ALA A 96 7.36 -6.86 -0.44
N TRP A 97 7.38 -7.25 0.84
CA TRP A 97 8.22 -8.35 1.31
C TRP A 97 7.78 -9.69 0.70
N ASP A 98 6.48 -9.99 0.66
CA ASP A 98 5.94 -11.21 0.06
C ASP A 98 6.33 -11.36 -1.42
N ILE A 99 6.36 -10.26 -2.19
CA ILE A 99 6.83 -10.23 -3.59
C ILE A 99 8.31 -10.64 -3.66
N SER A 100 9.19 -9.99 -2.87
CA SER A 100 10.64 -10.27 -2.87
C SER A 100 10.93 -11.68 -2.36
N PHE A 101 10.25 -12.13 -1.30
CA PHE A 101 10.40 -13.47 -0.75
C PHE A 101 9.96 -14.56 -1.75
N THR A 102 8.83 -14.34 -2.43
CA THR A 102 8.33 -15.26 -3.45
C THR A 102 9.31 -15.38 -4.61
N GLN A 103 9.87 -14.26 -5.06
CA GLN A 103 10.91 -14.23 -6.09
C GLN A 103 12.14 -15.03 -5.65
N GLN A 104 12.65 -14.80 -4.44
CA GLN A 104 13.81 -15.52 -3.88
C GLN A 104 13.56 -17.03 -3.82
N LYS A 105 12.38 -17.46 -3.35
CA LYS A 105 12.07 -18.89 -3.15
C LYS A 105 11.75 -19.65 -4.43
N LEU A 106 11.05 -19.01 -5.37
CA LEU A 106 10.52 -19.71 -6.55
C LEU A 106 11.29 -19.42 -7.83
N ALA A 107 11.77 -18.19 -8.02
CA ALA A 107 12.28 -17.73 -9.30
C ALA A 107 13.74 -18.12 -9.56
N LYS A 108 14.54 -18.59 -8.55
CA LYS A 108 16.01 -18.70 -8.65
C LYS A 108 16.55 -17.54 -9.49
N ILE A 109 16.60 -16.42 -8.93
CA ILE A 109 16.83 -15.01 -9.29
C ILE A 109 17.18 -14.72 -10.77
N ASN A 110 17.78 -15.61 -11.52
CA ASN A 110 18.24 -15.36 -12.90
C ASN A 110 17.39 -16.01 -14.01
N LYS A 111 16.26 -16.64 -13.69
CA LYS A 111 15.49 -17.44 -14.67
C LYS A 111 14.03 -17.02 -14.90
N CYS A 112 13.49 -16.12 -14.09
CA CYS A 112 12.09 -15.73 -14.19
C CYS A 112 11.94 -14.21 -14.41
N ALA A 113 12.50 -13.72 -15.51
CA ALA A 113 12.31 -12.32 -15.88
C ALA A 113 10.82 -12.02 -16.15
N VAL A 114 10.38 -10.86 -15.67
CA VAL A 114 9.05 -10.35 -16.02
C VAL A 114 9.10 -9.86 -17.47
N SER A 115 8.50 -10.61 -18.38
CA SER A 115 8.49 -10.30 -19.81
C SER A 115 7.08 -10.10 -20.38
N SER A 116 6.04 -10.20 -19.54
CA SER A 116 4.66 -10.05 -19.99
C SER A 116 4.22 -8.60 -19.90
N ASP A 117 3.75 -8.03 -21.02
CA ASP A 117 3.19 -6.67 -21.08
C ASP A 117 2.04 -6.48 -20.07
N LEU A 118 1.22 -7.51 -19.85
CA LEU A 118 0.14 -7.45 -18.85
C LEU A 118 0.72 -7.26 -17.43
N MET A 119 1.79 -7.99 -17.09
CA MET A 119 2.42 -7.86 -15.78
C MET A 119 3.11 -6.50 -15.62
N LEU A 120 3.76 -6.00 -16.67
CA LEU A 120 4.39 -4.67 -16.64
C LEU A 120 3.35 -3.56 -16.46
N LYS A 121 2.21 -3.64 -17.16
CA LYS A 121 1.09 -2.70 -16.98
C LYS A 121 0.48 -2.79 -15.57
N LEU A 122 0.34 -4.00 -15.03
CA LEU A 122 -0.15 -4.21 -13.66
C LEU A 122 0.78 -3.53 -12.65
N ILE A 123 2.09 -3.74 -12.77
CA ILE A 123 3.11 -3.11 -11.92
C ILE A 123 3.01 -1.58 -12.01
N GLU A 124 2.98 -1.02 -13.23
CA GLU A 124 2.89 0.42 -13.46
C GLU A 124 1.64 1.03 -12.78
N LYS A 125 0.48 0.41 -12.99
CA LYS A 125 -0.77 0.88 -12.41
C LYS A 125 -0.76 0.85 -10.89
N VAL A 126 -0.35 -0.27 -10.30
CA VAL A 126 -0.31 -0.44 -8.83
C VAL A 126 0.69 0.54 -8.20
N THR A 127 1.88 0.70 -8.79
CA THR A 127 2.87 1.69 -8.30
C THR A 127 2.31 3.11 -8.40
N GLY A 128 1.62 3.43 -9.49
CA GLY A 128 0.92 4.72 -9.65
C GLY A 128 -0.16 4.94 -8.59
N MET A 129 -0.95 3.91 -8.25
CA MET A 129 -1.96 3.98 -7.18
C MET A 129 -1.33 4.24 -5.81
N VAL A 130 -0.24 3.55 -5.48
CA VAL A 130 0.49 3.75 -4.22
C VAL A 130 0.97 5.20 -4.09
N ASN A 131 1.65 5.72 -5.11
CA ASN A 131 2.13 7.11 -5.12
C ASN A 131 0.96 8.10 -4.98
N LYS A 132 -0.15 7.83 -5.68
CA LYS A 132 -1.35 8.67 -5.63
C LYS A 132 -2.00 8.65 -4.24
N SER A 133 -2.07 7.49 -3.57
CA SER A 133 -2.64 7.38 -2.22
C SER A 133 -1.83 8.19 -1.20
N VAL A 134 -0.49 8.15 -1.27
CA VAL A 134 0.39 8.96 -0.41
C VAL A 134 0.27 10.45 -0.72
N ALA A 135 0.18 10.83 -2.00
CA ALA A 135 -0.01 12.23 -2.41
C ALA A 135 -1.37 12.79 -1.94
N ALA A 136 -2.44 12.02 -2.11
CA ALA A 136 -3.78 12.40 -1.64
C ALA A 136 -3.83 12.57 -0.13
N LEU A 137 -3.15 11.70 0.63
CA LEU A 137 -3.05 11.81 2.09
C LEU A 137 -2.39 13.13 2.51
N LYS A 138 -1.30 13.51 1.87
CA LYS A 138 -0.54 14.72 2.21
C LYS A 138 -1.37 15.99 2.17
N GLN A 139 -2.34 16.05 1.27
CA GLN A 139 -3.17 17.23 1.04
C GLN A 139 -4.62 17.04 1.53
N HIS A 140 -4.98 15.88 2.06
CA HIS A 140 -6.35 15.44 2.31
C HIS A 140 -7.25 15.64 1.07
N ASP A 141 -6.69 15.36 -0.11
CA ASP A 141 -7.36 15.56 -1.39
C ASP A 141 -8.36 14.43 -1.67
N ALA A 142 -9.63 14.70 -1.37
CA ALA A 142 -10.72 13.75 -1.56
C ALA A 142 -10.95 13.42 -3.05
N GLU A 143 -10.78 14.39 -3.95
CA GLU A 143 -11.01 14.17 -5.37
C GLU A 143 -9.91 13.29 -5.97
N LEU A 144 -8.65 13.54 -5.61
CA LEU A 144 -7.54 12.67 -5.99
C LEU A 144 -7.74 11.25 -5.43
N ALA A 145 -8.17 11.13 -4.17
CA ALA A 145 -8.43 9.85 -3.53
C ALA A 145 -9.55 9.05 -4.23
N LYS A 146 -10.64 9.68 -4.65
CA LYS A 146 -11.73 9.05 -5.39
C LYS A 146 -11.28 8.42 -6.72
N THR A 147 -10.26 8.99 -7.37
CA THR A 147 -9.74 8.42 -8.63
C THR A 147 -9.11 7.03 -8.47
N LEU A 148 -8.76 6.62 -7.23
CA LEU A 148 -8.19 5.31 -6.96
C LEU A 148 -9.16 4.18 -7.30
N GLY A 149 -10.47 4.36 -7.05
CA GLY A 149 -11.46 3.33 -7.35
C GLY A 149 -11.60 3.01 -8.85
N ASN A 150 -11.45 4.01 -9.73
CA ASN A 150 -11.46 3.75 -11.17
C ASN A 150 -10.21 2.98 -11.62
N THR A 151 -9.05 3.33 -11.03
CA THR A 151 -7.78 2.66 -11.37
C THR A 151 -7.75 1.23 -10.82
N GLU A 152 -8.39 0.97 -9.67
CA GLU A 152 -8.49 -0.37 -9.09
C GLU A 152 -9.27 -1.32 -10.01
N LYS A 153 -10.39 -0.90 -10.61
CA LYS A 153 -11.13 -1.70 -11.59
C LYS A 153 -10.27 -2.10 -12.80
N GLU A 154 -9.44 -1.16 -13.27
CA GLU A 154 -8.49 -1.46 -14.36
C GLU A 154 -7.39 -2.45 -13.90
N VAL A 155 -6.98 -2.40 -12.64
CA VAL A 155 -6.03 -3.36 -12.04
C VAL A 155 -6.67 -4.75 -11.98
N ASP A 156 -7.92 -4.87 -11.56
CA ASP A 156 -8.67 -6.12 -11.52
C ASP A 156 -8.79 -6.75 -12.92
N GLU A 157 -9.16 -5.96 -13.93
CA GLU A 157 -9.23 -6.44 -15.31
C GLU A 157 -7.87 -6.96 -15.80
N LEU A 158 -6.78 -6.24 -15.52
CA LEU A 158 -5.42 -6.67 -15.87
C LEU A 158 -5.02 -7.94 -15.12
N TYR A 159 -5.35 -8.03 -13.84
CA TYR A 159 -5.08 -9.21 -13.02
C TYR A 159 -5.79 -10.45 -13.57
N PHE A 160 -7.09 -10.37 -13.84
CA PHE A 160 -7.83 -11.50 -14.41
C PHE A 160 -7.38 -11.86 -15.84
N ALA A 161 -7.04 -10.87 -16.68
CA ALA A 161 -6.45 -11.13 -18.00
C ALA A 161 -5.10 -11.87 -17.87
N TYR A 162 -4.29 -11.49 -16.88
CA TYR A 162 -3.01 -12.14 -16.62
C TYR A 162 -3.19 -13.56 -16.08
N LEU A 163 -4.13 -13.79 -15.15
CA LEU A 163 -4.49 -15.13 -14.68
C LEU A 163 -4.90 -16.06 -15.84
N ASN A 164 -5.76 -15.58 -16.75
CA ASN A 164 -6.18 -16.33 -17.93
C ASN A 164 -4.99 -16.67 -18.86
N LYS A 165 -3.99 -15.79 -18.95
CA LYS A 165 -2.75 -16.08 -19.67
C LYS A 165 -1.93 -17.17 -18.97
N LEU A 166 -1.75 -17.07 -17.65
CA LEU A 166 -0.99 -18.03 -16.86
C LEU A 166 -1.64 -19.42 -16.83
N SER A 167 -2.98 -19.51 -16.81
CA SER A 167 -3.71 -20.78 -16.80
C SER A 167 -3.45 -21.67 -18.02
N LYS A 168 -3.01 -21.06 -19.14
CA LYS A 168 -2.64 -21.77 -20.37
C LYS A 168 -1.18 -22.25 -20.38
N ALA A 169 -0.37 -21.83 -19.39
CA ALA A 169 1.01 -22.24 -19.25
C ALA A 169 1.14 -23.60 -18.53
N ARG A 170 2.31 -24.23 -18.63
CA ARG A 170 2.58 -25.50 -17.92
C ARG A 170 2.60 -25.27 -16.40
N SER A 171 1.67 -25.88 -15.68
CA SER A 171 1.43 -25.65 -14.24
C SER A 171 2.59 -26.00 -13.30
N LYS A 172 3.58 -26.78 -13.75
CA LYS A 172 4.76 -27.16 -12.93
C LYS A 172 5.94 -26.19 -13.05
N ASP A 173 5.80 -25.11 -13.81
CA ASP A 173 6.85 -24.11 -13.93
C ASP A 173 6.84 -23.19 -12.71
N LYS A 174 7.97 -23.14 -11.97
CA LYS A 174 8.13 -22.27 -10.82
C LYS A 174 7.99 -20.77 -11.17
N CYS A 175 8.33 -20.40 -12.40
CA CYS A 175 8.15 -19.04 -12.86
C CYS A 175 6.66 -18.68 -13.01
N VAL A 176 5.83 -19.60 -13.48
CA VAL A 176 4.38 -19.42 -13.54
C VAL A 176 3.80 -19.23 -12.14
N MET A 177 4.23 -20.07 -11.19
CA MET A 177 3.79 -19.94 -9.78
C MET A 177 4.25 -18.64 -9.15
N CYS A 178 5.50 -18.22 -9.38
CA CYS A 178 6.03 -16.96 -8.89
C CYS A 178 5.21 -15.78 -9.44
N ASN A 179 5.00 -15.75 -10.76
CA ASN A 179 4.24 -14.67 -11.41
C ASN A 179 2.78 -14.63 -10.96
N LEU A 180 2.16 -15.79 -10.69
CA LEU A 180 0.81 -15.88 -10.13
C LEU A 180 0.73 -15.22 -8.75
N LEU A 181 1.64 -15.58 -7.84
CA LEU A 181 1.65 -15.03 -6.48
C LEU A 181 1.97 -13.53 -6.49
N VAL A 182 2.98 -13.11 -7.27
CA VAL A 182 3.32 -11.68 -7.39
C VAL A 182 2.15 -10.87 -7.93
N SER A 183 1.45 -11.36 -8.97
CA SER A 183 0.27 -10.65 -9.50
C SER A 183 -0.85 -10.54 -8.45
N ARG A 184 -1.02 -11.55 -7.59
CA ARG A 184 -1.97 -11.49 -6.48
C ARG A 184 -1.58 -10.46 -5.42
N TYR A 185 -0.30 -10.39 -5.06
CA TYR A 185 0.15 -9.38 -4.10
C TYR A 185 0.01 -7.96 -4.65
N LEU A 186 0.25 -7.75 -5.96
CA LEU A 186 0.02 -6.46 -6.60
C LEU A 186 -1.47 -6.05 -6.56
N GLU A 187 -2.38 -6.94 -6.85
CA GLU A 187 -3.81 -6.70 -6.75
C GLU A 187 -4.20 -6.39 -5.29
N ARG A 188 -3.67 -7.12 -4.30
CA ARG A 188 -3.91 -6.80 -2.88
C ARG A 188 -3.39 -5.42 -2.47
N ILE A 189 -2.25 -4.98 -3.02
CA ILE A 189 -1.76 -3.60 -2.80
C ILE A 189 -2.78 -2.60 -3.37
N ALA A 190 -3.32 -2.83 -4.57
CA ALA A 190 -4.33 -1.97 -5.17
C ALA A 190 -5.60 -1.89 -4.32
N ASP A 191 -6.12 -3.02 -3.81
CA ASP A 191 -7.22 -3.06 -2.85
C ASP A 191 -6.96 -2.11 -1.67
N HIS A 192 -5.80 -2.22 -1.03
CA HIS A 192 -5.47 -1.39 0.13
C HIS A 192 -5.29 0.10 -0.23
N THR A 193 -4.96 0.46 -1.50
CA THR A 193 -4.95 1.88 -1.90
C THR A 193 -6.37 2.47 -1.91
N THR A 194 -7.38 1.69 -2.24
CA THR A 194 -8.78 2.18 -2.18
C THR A 194 -9.22 2.39 -0.74
N TYR A 195 -8.81 1.53 0.21
CA TYR A 195 -9.12 1.75 1.63
C TYR A 195 -8.45 3.02 2.20
N VAL A 196 -7.19 3.28 1.81
CA VAL A 196 -6.53 4.56 2.12
C VAL A 196 -7.32 5.71 1.51
N GLY A 197 -7.76 5.61 0.26
CA GLY A 197 -8.59 6.61 -0.42
C GLY A 197 -9.92 6.87 0.29
N GLU A 198 -10.63 5.82 0.68
CA GLU A 198 -11.89 5.92 1.45
C GLU A 198 -11.69 6.64 2.79
N ALA A 199 -10.58 6.34 3.49
CA ALA A 199 -10.25 6.99 4.75
C ALA A 199 -9.91 8.48 4.55
N ILE A 200 -9.21 8.85 3.46
CA ILE A 200 -8.90 10.24 3.12
C ILE A 200 -10.19 11.02 2.81
N VAL A 201 -11.10 10.45 2.00
CA VAL A 201 -12.40 11.07 1.72
C VAL A 201 -13.18 11.28 3.02
N TYR A 202 -13.17 10.28 3.91
CA TYR A 202 -13.83 10.39 5.20
C TYR A 202 -13.22 11.48 6.09
N ILE A 203 -11.90 11.67 6.09
CA ILE A 203 -11.24 12.78 6.77
C ILE A 203 -11.76 14.12 6.23
N ALA A 204 -11.73 14.28 4.92
CA ALA A 204 -12.00 15.56 4.26
C ALA A 204 -13.49 15.97 4.33
N THR A 205 -14.40 15.02 4.12
CA THR A 205 -15.83 15.29 3.92
C THR A 205 -16.72 14.86 5.10
N GLY A 206 -16.30 13.89 5.89
CA GLY A 206 -17.13 13.22 6.89
C GLY A 206 -18.04 12.14 6.32
N GLU A 207 -18.03 11.91 5.01
CA GLU A 207 -18.84 10.91 4.34
C GLU A 207 -18.05 9.60 4.16
N LYS A 208 -18.69 8.47 4.44
CA LYS A 208 -18.14 7.14 4.15
C LYS A 208 -18.56 6.75 2.75
N ILE A 209 -17.58 6.47 1.91
CA ILE A 209 -17.78 5.96 0.55
C ILE A 209 -17.12 4.59 0.40
N ILE A 210 -17.48 3.89 -0.68
CA ILE A 210 -16.84 2.64 -1.12
C ILE A 210 -16.29 2.92 -2.53
N LEU A 211 -15.00 2.66 -2.74
CA LEU A 211 -14.31 2.95 -3.99
C LEU A 211 -14.15 1.75 -4.92
N ARG A 212 -14.43 0.54 -4.45
CA ARG A 212 -14.37 -0.71 -5.22
C ARG A 212 -15.76 -1.27 -5.53
#